data_d078f8d9fc24c1bacdc4d95579f6f3ed
#
_entry.id   d078f8d9fc24c1bacdc4d95579f6f3ed
#
_cell.length_a   1.000
_cell.length_b   1.000
_cell.length_c   1.000
_cell.angle_alpha   90.00
_cell.angle_beta   90.00
_cell.angle_gamma   90.00
#
_symmetry.space_group_name_H-M   'P 1'
#
loop_
_entity.id
_entity.type
_entity.pdbx_description
1 polymer ?
#
loop_
_entity_poly.entity_id
_entity_poly.type
_entity_poly.pdbx_seq_one_letter_code
_entity_poly.pdbx_strand_id
1 'polypeptide(L)'
;SLTAPTATDNCGGLVTVTNDATLPITAQGTTVVTWTYTDAQGNSSTQTQNVIIEDTGVPSPDVTNLPDLTAECIVTVVSAPTASDGCGGVTISGTTSDPLSYTAVGTYTITWTYTGGNGNTTTQTQTVIVTDTTAPVADNATLADITAECELTSLVPPTATDNCGGLVTVTNDATLPINALGTTVVTWTYTDAQGNS
;
A
#
# COMPACT_ATOMS: atom_id res chain seq x y z
N SER A 1 -32.43 -16.93 -15.62
CA SER A 1 -33.29 -17.98 -16.23
C SER A 1 -33.16 -17.93 -17.74
N LEU A 2 -33.12 -19.09 -18.39
CA LEU A 2 -33.21 -19.18 -19.83
C LEU A 2 -34.69 -19.16 -20.27
N THR A 3 -35.01 -18.37 -21.27
CA THR A 3 -36.34 -18.36 -21.87
C THR A 3 -36.34 -19.33 -23.04
N ALA A 4 -37.25 -20.33 -22.96
CA ALA A 4 -37.37 -21.33 -24.02
C ALA A 4 -37.84 -20.66 -25.34
N PRO A 5 -37.15 -20.91 -26.46
CA PRO A 5 -37.61 -20.48 -27.77
C PRO A 5 -38.86 -21.27 -28.21
N THR A 6 -39.56 -20.80 -29.22
CA THR A 6 -40.76 -21.47 -29.77
C THR A 6 -40.42 -22.20 -31.06
N ALA A 7 -41.14 -23.28 -31.32
CA ALA A 7 -41.07 -24.01 -32.58
C ALA A 7 -42.45 -24.41 -33.04
N THR A 8 -42.62 -24.64 -34.35
CA THR A 8 -43.83 -25.11 -34.97
C THR A 8 -43.54 -26.39 -35.76
N ASP A 9 -44.45 -27.34 -35.67
CA ASP A 9 -44.43 -28.53 -36.52
C ASP A 9 -45.25 -28.30 -37.81
N ASN A 10 -44.80 -28.86 -38.94
CA ASN A 10 -45.44 -28.71 -40.25
C ASN A 10 -46.83 -29.41 -40.36
N CYS A 11 -47.03 -30.44 -39.52
CA CYS A 11 -48.32 -31.15 -39.42
C CYS A 11 -49.21 -30.60 -38.31
N GLY A 12 -48.73 -29.56 -37.60
CA GLY A 12 -49.36 -29.02 -36.40
C GLY A 12 -49.15 -29.91 -35.19
N GLY A 13 -49.53 -29.41 -34.05
CA GLY A 13 -49.37 -30.13 -32.77
C GLY A 13 -48.43 -29.45 -31.79
N LEU A 14 -48.32 -30.07 -30.62
CA LEU A 14 -47.49 -29.53 -29.52
C LEU A 14 -46.03 -29.92 -29.72
N VAL A 15 -45.12 -28.93 -29.67
CA VAL A 15 -43.70 -29.15 -29.64
C VAL A 15 -43.20 -28.98 -28.20
N THR A 16 -42.50 -29.98 -27.69
CA THR A 16 -41.80 -29.91 -26.37
C THR A 16 -40.42 -29.35 -26.59
N VAL A 17 -40.05 -28.36 -25.77
CA VAL A 17 -38.72 -27.69 -25.81
C VAL A 17 -37.98 -27.98 -24.53
N THR A 18 -36.79 -28.53 -24.68
CA THR A 18 -35.84 -28.81 -23.54
C THR A 18 -34.48 -28.24 -23.86
N ASN A 19 -33.60 -28.15 -22.86
CA ASN A 19 -32.21 -27.75 -23.04
C ASN A 19 -31.29 -28.61 -22.16
N ASP A 20 -30.01 -28.57 -22.50
CA ASP A 20 -28.93 -29.31 -21.81
C ASP A 20 -28.24 -28.49 -20.69
N ALA A 21 -28.65 -27.24 -20.46
CA ALA A 21 -27.97 -26.37 -19.49
C ALA A 21 -28.29 -26.75 -18.03
N THR A 22 -27.26 -26.78 -17.23
CA THR A 22 -27.37 -26.81 -15.75
C THR A 22 -27.41 -25.39 -15.21
N LEU A 23 -28.48 -25.01 -14.54
CA LEU A 23 -28.68 -23.67 -13.99
C LEU A 23 -28.34 -23.63 -12.48
N PRO A 24 -27.74 -22.56 -11.96
CA PRO A 24 -27.32 -21.36 -12.67
C PRO A 24 -26.03 -21.56 -13.46
N ILE A 25 -25.88 -20.89 -14.61
CA ILE A 25 -24.62 -20.79 -15.35
C ILE A 25 -23.83 -19.65 -14.70
N THR A 26 -22.69 -20.00 -14.08
CA THR A 26 -21.83 -19.04 -13.34
C THR A 26 -20.41 -18.95 -13.88
N ALA A 27 -20.02 -19.87 -14.77
CA ALA A 27 -18.70 -19.85 -15.38
C ALA A 27 -18.57 -18.65 -16.32
N GLN A 28 -17.50 -17.87 -16.15
CA GLN A 28 -17.18 -16.78 -17.07
C GLN A 28 -16.80 -17.32 -18.44
N GLY A 29 -17.09 -16.54 -19.46
CA GLY A 29 -16.90 -16.88 -20.87
C GLY A 29 -18.21 -17.30 -21.54
N THR A 30 -18.10 -18.05 -22.63
CA THR A 30 -19.26 -18.48 -23.46
C THR A 30 -19.61 -19.92 -23.15
N THR A 31 -20.84 -20.14 -22.70
CA THR A 31 -21.47 -21.47 -22.58
C THR A 31 -22.43 -21.65 -23.71
N VAL A 32 -22.28 -22.71 -24.50
CA VAL A 32 -23.20 -23.08 -25.56
C VAL A 32 -24.32 -23.92 -24.96
N VAL A 33 -25.56 -23.50 -25.09
CA VAL A 33 -26.75 -24.21 -24.67
C VAL A 33 -27.41 -24.79 -25.90
N THR A 34 -27.71 -26.09 -25.89
CA THR A 34 -28.42 -26.78 -26.98
C THR A 34 -29.89 -26.93 -26.61
N TRP A 35 -30.75 -26.32 -27.39
CA TRP A 35 -32.18 -26.48 -27.32
C TRP A 35 -32.60 -27.66 -28.19
N THR A 36 -33.44 -28.54 -27.67
CA THR A 36 -34.04 -29.68 -28.39
C THR A 36 -35.54 -29.49 -28.47
N TYR A 37 -36.06 -29.55 -29.70
CA TYR A 37 -37.46 -29.43 -30.04
C TYR A 37 -37.94 -30.82 -30.43
N THR A 38 -38.95 -31.35 -29.76
CA THR A 38 -39.49 -32.69 -30.02
C THR A 38 -40.99 -32.60 -30.30
N ASP A 39 -41.44 -33.17 -31.44
CA ASP A 39 -42.84 -33.27 -31.80
C ASP A 39 -43.55 -34.40 -31.03
N ALA A 40 -44.87 -34.53 -31.23
CA ALA A 40 -45.68 -35.56 -30.60
C ALA A 40 -45.35 -37.02 -31.06
N GLN A 41 -44.68 -37.14 -32.22
CA GLN A 41 -44.24 -38.43 -32.82
C GLN A 41 -42.83 -38.81 -32.41
N GLY A 42 -42.12 -37.91 -31.68
CA GLY A 42 -40.76 -38.14 -31.20
C GLY A 42 -39.66 -37.72 -32.16
N ASN A 43 -39.99 -37.04 -33.28
CA ASN A 43 -38.96 -36.46 -34.15
C ASN A 43 -38.37 -35.21 -33.48
N SER A 44 -37.10 -35.04 -33.59
CA SER A 44 -36.41 -33.92 -32.92
C SER A 44 -35.49 -33.14 -33.84
N SER A 45 -35.35 -31.86 -33.54
CA SER A 45 -34.33 -30.96 -34.09
C SER A 45 -33.65 -30.16 -32.99
N THR A 46 -32.51 -29.62 -33.28
CA THR A 46 -31.71 -28.87 -32.26
C THR A 46 -31.31 -27.49 -32.78
N GLN A 47 -31.13 -26.56 -31.81
CA GLN A 47 -30.60 -25.22 -32.07
C GLN A 47 -29.69 -24.82 -30.91
N THR A 48 -28.61 -24.16 -31.19
CA THR A 48 -27.67 -23.68 -30.16
C THR A 48 -27.88 -22.22 -29.85
N GLN A 49 -27.64 -21.86 -28.58
CA GLN A 49 -27.66 -20.50 -28.09
C GLN A 49 -26.42 -20.27 -27.23
N ASN A 50 -25.72 -19.16 -27.46
CA ASN A 50 -24.61 -18.75 -26.61
C ASN A 50 -25.12 -17.99 -25.38
N VAL A 51 -24.67 -18.40 -24.21
CA VAL A 51 -24.81 -17.64 -22.96
C VAL A 51 -23.44 -17.10 -22.60
N ILE A 52 -23.31 -15.80 -22.55
CA ILE A 52 -22.04 -15.12 -22.28
C ILE A 52 -22.11 -14.53 -20.87
N ILE A 53 -21.17 -14.92 -20.02
CA ILE A 53 -20.99 -14.39 -18.68
C ILE A 53 -19.67 -13.61 -18.68
N GLU A 54 -19.75 -12.32 -18.50
CA GLU A 54 -18.61 -11.42 -18.48
C GLU A 54 -18.55 -10.70 -17.14
N ASP A 55 -17.35 -10.56 -16.63
CA ASP A 55 -17.06 -9.67 -15.52
C ASP A 55 -16.51 -8.36 -16.10
N THR A 56 -17.27 -7.31 -16.02
CA THR A 56 -16.88 -5.95 -16.43
C THR A 56 -16.60 -5.04 -15.23
N GLY A 57 -16.74 -5.58 -14.01
CA GLY A 57 -16.48 -4.89 -12.78
C GLY A 57 -14.99 -4.59 -12.59
N VAL A 58 -14.68 -3.58 -11.80
CA VAL A 58 -13.32 -3.32 -11.32
C VAL A 58 -13.25 -3.68 -9.83
N PRO A 59 -12.12 -4.14 -9.32
CA PRO A 59 -11.96 -4.39 -7.89
C PRO A 59 -12.28 -3.14 -7.05
N SER A 60 -12.99 -3.33 -5.95
CA SER A 60 -13.31 -2.29 -4.98
C SER A 60 -12.43 -2.44 -3.74
N PRO A 61 -11.63 -1.44 -3.36
CA PRO A 61 -10.85 -1.49 -2.13
C PRO A 61 -11.73 -1.78 -0.91
N ASP A 62 -11.29 -2.70 -0.03
CA ASP A 62 -12.03 -3.07 1.18
C ASP A 62 -12.02 -1.94 2.22
N VAL A 63 -10.99 -1.09 2.18
CA VAL A 63 -10.86 0.12 2.99
C VAL A 63 -10.84 1.33 2.07
N THR A 64 -11.82 2.22 2.18
CA THR A 64 -11.98 3.39 1.29
C THR A 64 -10.80 4.36 1.37
N ASN A 65 -10.27 4.59 2.58
CA ASN A 65 -9.10 5.44 2.80
C ASN A 65 -8.08 4.67 3.64
N LEU A 66 -6.91 4.42 3.09
CA LEU A 66 -5.82 3.79 3.81
C LEU A 66 -5.26 4.77 4.85
N PRO A 67 -4.99 4.30 6.08
CA PRO A 67 -4.35 5.14 7.09
C PRO A 67 -2.92 5.50 6.66
N ASP A 68 -2.46 6.68 7.09
CA ASP A 68 -1.08 7.07 6.94
C ASP A 68 -0.16 6.11 7.73
N LEU A 69 0.96 5.75 7.14
CA LEU A 69 2.01 4.99 7.80
C LEU A 69 3.04 5.98 8.34
N THR A 70 3.15 6.09 9.66
CA THR A 70 4.02 7.07 10.30
C THR A 70 4.96 6.37 11.28
N ALA A 71 6.26 6.68 11.20
CA ALA A 71 7.24 6.25 12.20
C ALA A 71 8.45 7.19 12.19
N GLU A 72 9.23 7.12 13.26
CA GLU A 72 10.50 7.79 13.42
C GLU A 72 11.61 6.98 12.77
N CYS A 73 12.53 7.63 12.06
CA CYS A 73 13.68 7.11 11.34
C CYS A 73 13.38 6.18 10.16
N ILE A 74 12.45 5.24 10.31
CA ILE A 74 12.15 4.24 9.27
C ILE A 74 10.69 3.81 9.31
N VAL A 75 10.06 3.80 8.15
CA VAL A 75 8.77 3.15 7.94
C VAL A 75 8.98 1.93 7.05
N THR A 76 8.52 0.76 7.51
CA THR A 76 8.48 -0.47 6.72
C THR A 76 7.03 -0.93 6.55
N VAL A 77 6.63 -1.13 5.30
CA VAL A 77 5.28 -1.62 4.96
C VAL A 77 5.25 -3.13 5.11
N VAL A 78 4.50 -3.62 6.08
CA VAL A 78 4.47 -5.05 6.46
C VAL A 78 3.32 -5.83 5.82
N SER A 79 2.31 -5.14 5.28
CA SER A 79 1.15 -5.79 4.66
C SER A 79 0.58 -4.93 3.53
N ALA A 80 0.20 -5.58 2.45
CA ALA A 80 -0.55 -4.94 1.37
C ALA A 80 -2.03 -4.79 1.77
N PRO A 81 -2.72 -3.72 1.37
CA PRO A 81 -4.15 -3.58 1.51
C PRO A 81 -4.88 -4.54 0.55
N THR A 82 -6.18 -4.74 0.79
CA THR A 82 -7.00 -5.67 0.02
C THR A 82 -8.16 -4.99 -0.67
N ALA A 83 -8.67 -5.66 -1.69
CA ALA A 83 -9.87 -5.30 -2.43
C ALA A 83 -10.74 -6.55 -2.68
N SER A 84 -12.02 -6.35 -2.94
CA SER A 84 -12.96 -7.38 -3.32
C SER A 84 -13.47 -7.13 -4.74
N ASP A 85 -13.67 -8.22 -5.50
CA ASP A 85 -14.31 -8.18 -6.80
C ASP A 85 -15.72 -8.79 -6.72
N GLY A 86 -16.70 -8.11 -7.35
CA GLY A 86 -18.12 -8.51 -7.30
C GLY A 86 -18.42 -9.85 -7.96
N CYS A 87 -17.61 -10.28 -8.93
CA CYS A 87 -17.79 -11.50 -9.71
C CYS A 87 -16.88 -12.64 -9.25
N GLY A 88 -16.92 -13.05 -7.99
CA GLY A 88 -16.15 -14.21 -7.55
C GLY A 88 -15.83 -14.22 -6.06
N GLY A 89 -16.03 -13.12 -5.37
CA GLY A 89 -15.83 -13.03 -3.92
C GLY A 89 -14.39 -13.32 -3.49
N VAL A 90 -13.41 -13.21 -4.39
CA VAL A 90 -12.00 -13.45 -4.10
C VAL A 90 -11.38 -12.17 -3.54
N THR A 91 -10.68 -12.30 -2.41
CA THR A 91 -9.87 -11.20 -1.87
C THR A 91 -8.65 -10.98 -2.76
N ILE A 92 -8.46 -9.75 -3.22
CA ILE A 92 -7.36 -9.31 -4.06
C ILE A 92 -6.39 -8.51 -3.20
N SER A 93 -5.12 -8.94 -3.14
CA SER A 93 -4.07 -8.15 -2.48
C SER A 93 -3.56 -7.06 -3.42
N GLY A 94 -3.37 -5.87 -2.87
CA GLY A 94 -2.74 -4.76 -3.58
C GLY A 94 -1.29 -5.10 -3.95
N THR A 95 -0.88 -4.68 -5.13
CA THR A 95 0.51 -4.74 -5.60
C THR A 95 1.04 -3.33 -5.83
N THR A 96 2.35 -3.13 -5.69
CA THR A 96 2.99 -1.85 -5.95
C THR A 96 4.39 -2.05 -6.52
N SER A 97 4.87 -1.07 -7.28
CA SER A 97 6.27 -0.94 -7.69
C SER A 97 7.04 0.05 -6.80
N ASP A 98 6.34 0.73 -5.88
CA ASP A 98 6.97 1.68 -4.97
C ASP A 98 7.77 0.94 -3.89
N PRO A 99 8.79 1.58 -3.30
CA PRO A 99 9.51 1.01 -2.17
C PRO A 99 8.59 0.63 -1.01
N LEU A 100 8.93 -0.43 -0.29
CA LEU A 100 8.23 -0.86 0.93
C LEU A 100 9.02 -0.51 2.20
N SER A 101 10.12 0.24 2.08
CA SER A 101 10.92 0.74 3.20
C SER A 101 11.43 2.14 2.88
N TYR A 102 11.23 3.07 3.81
CA TYR A 102 11.58 4.48 3.71
C TYR A 102 12.42 4.87 4.92
N THR A 103 13.64 5.35 4.69
CA THR A 103 14.62 5.67 5.74
C THR A 103 15.00 7.14 5.79
N ALA A 104 14.60 7.93 4.80
CA ALA A 104 14.84 9.37 4.82
C ALA A 104 13.61 10.11 5.34
N VAL A 105 13.82 11.11 6.18
CA VAL A 105 12.75 11.98 6.68
C VAL A 105 12.03 12.65 5.52
N GLY A 106 10.70 12.55 5.53
CA GLY A 106 9.87 13.08 4.45
C GLY A 106 8.50 12.44 4.35
N THR A 107 7.73 12.92 3.39
CA THR A 107 6.40 12.38 3.06
C THR A 107 6.45 11.76 1.68
N TYR A 108 5.98 10.52 1.58
CA TYR A 108 5.98 9.71 0.38
C TYR A 108 4.58 9.18 0.12
N THR A 109 4.34 8.73 -1.11
CA THR A 109 3.07 8.12 -1.51
C THR A 109 3.35 6.76 -2.12
N ILE A 110 2.64 5.74 -1.65
CA ILE A 110 2.59 4.42 -2.27
C ILE A 110 1.33 4.36 -3.12
N THR A 111 1.46 3.88 -4.36
CA THR A 111 0.33 3.57 -5.22
C THR A 111 0.12 2.08 -5.26
N TRP A 112 -1.00 1.63 -4.71
CA TRP A 112 -1.45 0.24 -4.74
C TRP A 112 -2.31 0.00 -5.96
N THR A 113 -2.09 -1.12 -6.65
CA THR A 113 -2.90 -1.59 -7.79
C THR A 113 -3.56 -2.90 -7.42
N TYR A 114 -4.87 -2.97 -7.60
CA TYR A 114 -5.68 -4.18 -7.43
C TYR A 114 -6.08 -4.67 -8.82
N THR A 115 -5.79 -5.94 -9.13
CA THR A 115 -6.11 -6.54 -10.44
C THR A 115 -7.10 -7.68 -10.25
N GLY A 116 -8.27 -7.54 -10.82
CA GLY A 116 -9.31 -8.57 -10.85
C GLY A 116 -8.96 -9.75 -11.75
N GLY A 117 -9.76 -10.80 -11.67
CA GLY A 117 -9.55 -12.05 -12.45
C GLY A 117 -9.56 -11.85 -13.96
N ASN A 118 -10.24 -10.83 -14.46
CA ASN A 118 -10.33 -10.48 -15.88
C ASN A 118 -9.32 -9.42 -16.32
N GLY A 119 -8.41 -9.01 -15.45
CA GLY A 119 -7.42 -7.98 -15.73
C GLY A 119 -7.93 -6.54 -15.54
N ASN A 120 -9.17 -6.33 -15.09
CA ASN A 120 -9.65 -5.01 -14.68
C ASN A 120 -8.90 -4.54 -13.45
N THR A 121 -8.54 -3.25 -13.40
CA THR A 121 -7.70 -2.71 -12.34
C THR A 121 -8.34 -1.50 -11.66
N THR A 122 -8.03 -1.35 -10.37
CA THR A 122 -8.28 -0.14 -9.58
C THR A 122 -7.02 0.22 -8.82
N THR A 123 -6.79 1.52 -8.59
CA THR A 123 -5.65 2.00 -7.82
C THR A 123 -6.10 2.75 -6.58
N GLN A 124 -5.26 2.73 -5.55
CA GLN A 124 -5.44 3.47 -4.30
C GLN A 124 -4.09 3.96 -3.80
N THR A 125 -4.05 5.14 -3.22
CA THR A 125 -2.82 5.72 -2.66
C THR A 125 -2.80 5.59 -1.14
N GLN A 126 -1.58 5.48 -0.59
CA GLN A 126 -1.31 5.48 0.84
C GLN A 126 -0.14 6.40 1.14
N THR A 127 -0.30 7.27 2.15
CA THR A 127 0.75 8.18 2.58
C THR A 127 1.72 7.47 3.52
N VAL A 128 3.02 7.75 3.35
CA VAL A 128 4.08 7.32 4.26
C VAL A 128 4.78 8.56 4.78
N ILE A 129 4.91 8.69 6.10
CA ILE A 129 5.53 9.82 6.77
C ILE A 129 6.66 9.31 7.65
N VAL A 130 7.89 9.64 7.29
CA VAL A 130 9.07 9.39 8.12
C VAL A 130 9.41 10.68 8.84
N THR A 131 9.44 10.63 10.15
CA THR A 131 9.78 11.76 11.01
C THR A 131 11.09 11.53 11.74
N ASP A 132 11.66 12.62 12.23
CA ASP A 132 12.71 12.62 13.22
C ASP A 132 12.41 13.80 14.17
N THR A 133 12.08 13.47 15.40
CA THR A 133 11.66 14.40 16.44
C THR A 133 12.53 14.29 17.71
N THR A 134 13.50 13.39 17.69
CA THR A 134 14.35 13.08 18.85
C THR A 134 15.68 13.83 18.71
N ALA A 135 16.06 14.55 19.75
CA ALA A 135 17.34 15.25 19.79
C ALA A 135 18.53 14.29 19.93
N PRO A 136 19.71 14.65 19.38
CA PRO A 136 20.94 13.87 19.59
C PRO A 136 21.31 13.74 21.06
N VAL A 137 21.89 12.60 21.40
CA VAL A 137 22.36 12.30 22.75
C VAL A 137 23.88 12.39 22.78
N ALA A 138 24.43 13.14 23.76
CA ALA A 138 25.87 13.24 23.98
C ALA A 138 26.49 11.85 24.23
N ASP A 139 27.57 11.52 23.52
CA ASP A 139 28.27 10.23 23.68
C ASP A 139 28.93 10.09 25.05
N ASN A 140 29.31 11.22 25.67
CA ASN A 140 29.85 11.26 27.00
C ASN A 140 28.89 12.01 27.94
N ALA A 141 28.40 11.34 28.96
CA ALA A 141 27.49 11.93 29.96
C ALA A 141 28.15 13.08 30.77
N THR A 142 29.45 13.08 30.88
CA THR A 142 30.22 14.13 31.57
C THR A 142 31.51 14.42 30.80
N LEU A 143 31.86 15.69 30.70
CA LEU A 143 33.11 16.15 30.10
C LEU A 143 34.11 16.44 31.20
N ALA A 144 35.39 16.15 30.95
CA ALA A 144 36.46 16.48 31.86
C ALA A 144 36.74 18.00 31.89
N ASP A 145 37.13 18.52 33.03
CA ASP A 145 37.56 19.90 33.14
C ASP A 145 38.80 20.18 32.28
N ILE A 146 38.81 21.35 31.65
CA ILE A 146 39.96 21.85 30.90
C ILE A 146 40.65 22.91 31.74
N THR A 147 41.96 22.75 31.96
CA THR A 147 42.78 23.74 32.70
C THR A 147 43.78 24.38 31.75
N ALA A 148 43.94 25.69 31.86
CA ALA A 148 44.92 26.46 31.10
C ALA A 148 45.53 27.53 31.97
N GLU A 149 46.80 27.90 31.68
CA GLU A 149 47.44 29.08 32.26
C GLU A 149 47.18 30.28 31.35
N CYS A 150 46.77 31.40 31.93
CA CYS A 150 46.53 32.70 31.30
C CYS A 150 45.33 32.73 30.35
N GLU A 151 45.24 31.86 29.35
CA GLU A 151 44.13 31.85 28.37
C GLU A 151 43.88 30.47 27.76
N LEU A 152 42.63 30.24 27.32
CA LEU A 152 42.23 29.10 26.51
C LEU A 152 41.75 29.63 25.13
N THR A 153 42.48 29.28 24.07
CA THR A 153 42.24 29.83 22.72
C THR A 153 41.36 28.91 21.84
N SER A 154 41.19 27.63 22.22
CA SER A 154 40.39 26.69 21.42
C SER A 154 39.71 25.66 22.32
N LEU A 155 38.54 25.20 21.88
CA LEU A 155 37.79 24.10 22.47
C LEU A 155 37.67 22.98 21.45
N VAL A 156 37.78 21.72 21.89
CA VAL A 156 37.55 20.56 21.06
C VAL A 156 36.08 20.14 21.25
N PRO A 157 35.26 20.16 20.21
CA PRO A 157 33.86 19.76 20.32
C PRO A 157 33.74 18.30 20.75
N PRO A 158 32.88 17.99 21.73
CA PRO A 158 32.51 16.63 22.05
C PRO A 158 31.65 16.04 20.95
N THR A 159 31.35 14.73 21.01
CA THR A 159 30.53 14.02 20.04
C THR A 159 29.17 13.67 20.62
N ALA A 160 28.18 13.50 19.71
CA ALA A 160 26.85 13.03 20.03
C ALA A 160 26.33 12.14 18.91
N THR A 161 25.43 11.24 19.28
CA THR A 161 24.77 10.31 18.35
C THR A 161 23.27 10.57 18.34
N ASP A 162 22.70 10.55 17.13
CA ASP A 162 21.27 10.66 16.91
C ASP A 162 20.63 9.28 16.63
N ASN A 163 19.36 9.09 17.04
CA ASN A 163 18.62 7.82 16.88
C ASN A 163 18.33 7.48 15.42
N CYS A 164 18.10 8.49 14.57
CA CYS A 164 17.90 8.33 13.13
C CYS A 164 19.22 8.39 12.34
N GLY A 165 20.33 8.62 13.05
CA GLY A 165 21.65 8.80 12.46
C GLY A 165 21.78 10.15 11.76
N GLY A 166 22.88 10.30 11.02
CA GLY A 166 23.15 11.54 10.30
C GLY A 166 24.19 12.43 10.97
N LEU A 167 24.34 13.65 10.45
CA LEU A 167 25.31 14.61 10.94
C LEU A 167 24.73 15.39 12.12
N VAL A 168 25.44 15.35 13.27
CA VAL A 168 25.15 16.21 14.41
C VAL A 168 26.04 17.45 14.35
N THR A 169 25.45 18.62 14.37
CA THR A 169 26.15 19.90 14.51
C THR A 169 26.37 20.20 15.99
N VAL A 170 27.61 20.50 16.36
CA VAL A 170 27.98 20.81 17.74
C VAL A 170 28.40 22.25 17.84
N THR A 171 27.75 22.99 18.73
CA THR A 171 28.05 24.40 19.00
C THR A 171 28.25 24.62 20.50
N ASN A 172 28.83 25.76 20.88
CA ASN A 172 28.94 26.15 22.28
C ASN A 172 28.71 27.67 22.46
N ASP A 173 28.51 28.07 23.71
CA ASP A 173 28.23 29.45 24.10
C ASP A 173 29.49 30.26 24.48
N ALA A 174 30.70 29.65 24.42
CA ALA A 174 31.92 30.30 24.83
C ALA A 174 32.41 31.36 23.85
N THR A 175 32.85 32.49 24.36
CA THR A 175 33.62 33.48 23.59
C THR A 175 35.10 33.23 23.77
N LEU A 176 35.80 32.91 22.70
CA LEU A 176 37.24 32.64 22.72
C LEU A 176 38.06 33.90 22.35
N PRO A 177 39.23 34.12 22.94
CA PRO A 177 39.83 33.30 23.99
C PRO A 177 39.17 33.51 25.35
N ILE A 178 39.11 32.45 26.20
CA ILE A 178 38.71 32.55 27.59
C ILE A 178 39.93 32.95 28.37
N ASN A 179 39.96 34.18 28.91
CA ASN A 179 41.09 34.74 29.67
C ASN A 179 40.71 35.21 31.09
N ALA A 180 39.44 34.99 31.48
CA ALA A 180 39.01 35.27 32.84
C ALA A 180 39.61 34.23 33.83
N LEU A 181 40.26 34.71 34.88
CA LEU A 181 40.76 33.83 35.96
C LEU A 181 39.58 33.24 36.75
N GLY A 182 39.65 31.94 37.03
CA GLY A 182 38.61 31.21 37.76
C GLY A 182 37.95 30.14 36.88
N THR A 183 36.73 29.78 37.22
CA THR A 183 35.96 28.74 36.48
C THR A 183 34.96 29.41 35.52
N THR A 184 35.03 29.05 34.25
CA THR A 184 34.05 29.39 33.24
C THR A 184 33.32 28.12 32.84
N VAL A 185 31.98 28.11 32.88
CA VAL A 185 31.15 26.99 32.39
C VAL A 185 30.91 27.21 30.93
N VAL A 186 31.12 26.17 30.12
CA VAL A 186 30.82 26.14 28.69
C VAL A 186 29.70 25.16 28.44
N THR A 187 28.64 25.64 27.80
CA THR A 187 27.49 24.82 27.43
C THR A 187 27.60 24.40 25.96
N TRP A 188 27.54 23.12 25.72
CA TRP A 188 27.49 22.53 24.36
C TRP A 188 26.09 22.21 23.95
N THR A 189 25.73 22.56 22.71
CA THR A 189 24.47 22.23 22.08
C THR A 189 24.71 21.31 20.90
N TYR A 190 23.96 20.23 20.85
CA TYR A 190 23.99 19.21 19.78
C TYR A 190 22.72 19.31 18.99
N THR A 191 22.82 19.54 17.69
CA THR A 191 21.65 19.72 16.82
C THR A 191 21.76 18.78 15.61
N ASP A 192 20.70 18.03 15.33
CA ASP A 192 20.61 17.18 14.15
C ASP A 192 20.27 17.96 12.87
N ALA A 193 20.06 17.24 11.76
CA ALA A 193 19.73 17.84 10.48
C ALA A 193 18.29 18.37 10.42
N GLN A 194 17.41 17.93 11.32
CA GLN A 194 16.00 18.35 11.44
C GLN A 194 15.82 19.53 12.40
N GLY A 195 16.86 19.85 13.15
CA GLY A 195 16.90 20.98 14.09
C GLY A 195 16.49 20.61 15.50
N ASN A 196 16.39 19.31 15.84
CA ASN A 196 16.17 18.87 17.22
C ASN A 196 17.47 19.06 18.02
N SER A 197 17.36 19.57 19.28
CA SER A 197 18.55 19.89 20.11
C SER A 197 18.24 19.85 21.60
#